data_1340365c6082ad32c4fe1ae82b000e02
#
_entry.id   1340365c6082ad32c4fe1ae82b000e02
#
_cell.length_a   1.000
_cell.length_b   1.000
_cell.length_c   1.000
_cell.angle_alpha   90.00
_cell.angle_beta   90.00
_cell.angle_gamma   90.00
#
_symmetry.space_group_name_H-M   'P 1'
#
loop_
_entity.id
_entity.type
_entity.pdbx_description
1 polymer ?
#
loop_
_entity_poly.entity_id
_entity_poly.type
_entity_poly.pdbx_seq_one_letter_code
_entity_poly.pdbx_strand_id
1 'polypeptide(L)'
;LVQTEEYAKRFIELGADAEKVYIVGNIKYDAVTTEVDFRKRNRLRTSLDIPSDGKIIVFGSLRDGDEKVAKKIWDELKEKYSDLWFILAPRHPDKKDIILNHFDSKDVLLRSENLKGKKNQGERIIIVDTLGELIQFYSIATVAIIGGTWFPGVDGHNPLEPAGLGVVPIFGPYMRNFQEPADRLLKDNGAIQLSDYNELSSILERLFASPYESINYGTRARKIILQNQGAVLKTINFLARCISK
;
A
#
# COMPACT_ATOMS: atom_id res chain seq x y z
N LEU A 1 17.15 -4.92 -22.28
CA LEU A 1 16.69 -3.81 -21.44
C LEU A 1 16.61 -4.28 -19.99
N VAL A 2 17.13 -3.50 -19.04
CA VAL A 2 17.19 -3.85 -17.62
C VAL A 2 16.60 -2.74 -16.75
N GLN A 3 16.22 -3.10 -15.49
CA GLN A 3 15.54 -2.18 -14.59
C GLN A 3 16.49 -1.21 -13.88
N THR A 4 17.69 -1.70 -13.46
CA THR A 4 18.65 -0.96 -12.64
C THR A 4 20.08 -1.19 -13.11
N GLU A 5 21.01 -0.35 -12.61
CA GLU A 5 22.46 -0.54 -12.82
C GLU A 5 22.96 -1.88 -12.25
N GLU A 6 22.39 -2.32 -11.14
CA GLU A 6 22.77 -3.61 -10.55
C GLU A 6 22.44 -4.77 -11.48
N TYR A 7 21.23 -4.76 -12.09
CA TYR A 7 20.87 -5.75 -13.10
C TYR A 7 21.75 -5.64 -14.33
N ALA A 8 22.11 -4.43 -14.76
CA ALA A 8 23.04 -4.26 -15.88
C ALA A 8 24.38 -4.94 -15.59
N LYS A 9 24.97 -4.68 -14.42
CA LYS A 9 26.23 -5.32 -13.99
C LYS A 9 26.13 -6.83 -14.00
N ARG A 10 25.07 -7.40 -13.41
CA ARG A 10 24.86 -8.86 -13.38
C ARG A 10 24.78 -9.47 -14.77
N PHE A 11 24.09 -8.83 -15.72
CA PHE A 11 24.02 -9.33 -17.10
C PHE A 11 25.39 -9.25 -17.81
N ILE A 12 26.16 -8.19 -17.58
CA ILE A 12 27.51 -8.05 -18.13
C ILE A 12 28.46 -9.10 -17.54
N GLU A 13 28.41 -9.35 -16.24
CA GLU A 13 29.18 -10.42 -15.57
C GLU A 13 28.82 -11.81 -16.10
N LEU A 14 27.59 -12.03 -16.55
CA LEU A 14 27.13 -13.26 -17.22
C LEU A 14 27.51 -13.30 -18.71
N GLY A 15 28.29 -12.32 -19.24
CA GLY A 15 28.78 -12.31 -20.59
C GLY A 15 27.95 -11.50 -21.60
N ALA A 16 27.01 -10.69 -21.14
CA ALA A 16 26.33 -9.76 -22.05
C ALA A 16 27.27 -8.63 -22.46
N ASP A 17 27.20 -8.25 -23.75
CA ASP A 17 27.92 -7.12 -24.29
C ASP A 17 27.44 -5.81 -23.62
N ALA A 18 28.34 -5.10 -22.95
CA ALA A 18 28.00 -3.89 -22.19
C ALA A 18 27.35 -2.81 -23.08
N GLU A 19 27.72 -2.72 -24.36
CA GLU A 19 27.14 -1.75 -25.31
C GLU A 19 25.67 -2.08 -25.67
N LYS A 20 25.26 -3.32 -25.41
CA LYS A 20 23.90 -3.81 -25.70
C LYS A 20 23.00 -3.89 -24.46
N VAL A 21 23.48 -3.48 -23.27
CA VAL A 21 22.70 -3.43 -22.06
C VAL A 21 22.22 -2.01 -21.79
N TYR A 22 20.91 -1.80 -21.81
CA TYR A 22 20.27 -0.48 -21.63
C TYR A 22 19.39 -0.46 -20.40
N ILE A 23 19.60 0.53 -19.53
CA ILE A 23 18.81 0.75 -18.33
C ILE A 23 17.60 1.61 -18.68
N VAL A 24 16.40 1.03 -18.59
CA VAL A 24 15.13 1.70 -18.91
C VAL A 24 14.30 2.02 -17.67
N GLY A 25 14.59 1.41 -16.51
CA GLY A 25 13.83 1.53 -15.28
C GLY A 25 12.82 0.39 -15.10
N ASN A 26 12.05 0.47 -14.00
CA ASN A 26 11.07 -0.56 -13.63
C ASN A 26 9.66 -0.08 -13.96
N ILE A 27 8.97 -0.78 -14.85
CA ILE A 27 7.62 -0.45 -15.32
C ILE A 27 6.57 -0.49 -14.20
N LYS A 28 6.86 -1.12 -13.05
CA LYS A 28 5.95 -1.13 -11.90
C LYS A 28 5.66 0.28 -11.38
N TYR A 29 6.60 1.23 -11.53
CA TYR A 29 6.40 2.62 -11.13
C TYR A 29 5.44 3.37 -12.08
N ASP A 30 5.46 3.04 -13.37
CA ASP A 30 4.56 3.67 -14.35
C ASP A 30 3.10 3.24 -14.18
N ALA A 31 2.86 2.07 -13.59
CA ALA A 31 1.53 1.56 -13.31
C ALA A 31 0.86 2.23 -12.09
N VAL A 32 1.61 3.06 -11.35
CA VAL A 32 1.14 3.68 -10.11
C VAL A 32 0.58 5.06 -10.38
N THR A 33 -0.66 5.32 -9.91
CA THR A 33 -1.22 6.68 -9.93
C THR A 33 -0.56 7.54 -8.85
N THR A 34 -0.22 8.76 -9.23
CA THR A 34 0.27 9.79 -8.31
C THR A 34 -0.71 10.95 -8.18
N GLU A 35 -1.85 10.88 -8.86
CA GLU A 35 -2.89 11.88 -8.81
C GLU A 35 -3.94 11.52 -7.76
N VAL A 36 -4.29 12.48 -6.91
CA VAL A 36 -5.35 12.36 -5.92
C VAL A 36 -6.55 13.17 -6.37
N ASP A 37 -7.64 12.48 -6.71
CA ASP A 37 -8.92 13.13 -6.95
C ASP A 37 -9.59 13.49 -5.62
N PHE A 38 -9.43 14.73 -5.18
CA PHE A 38 -9.98 15.22 -3.92
C PHE A 38 -11.51 15.11 -3.84
N ARG A 39 -12.24 15.17 -4.97
CA ARG A 39 -13.69 15.02 -4.99
C ARG A 39 -14.09 13.58 -4.70
N LYS A 40 -13.42 12.61 -5.33
CA LYS A 40 -13.64 11.19 -5.06
C LYS A 40 -13.25 10.82 -3.64
N ARG A 41 -12.11 11.32 -3.16
CA ARG A 41 -11.64 11.16 -1.79
C ARG A 41 -12.69 11.61 -0.77
N ASN A 42 -13.21 12.84 -0.91
CA ASN A 42 -14.21 13.38 0.00
C ASN A 42 -15.54 12.62 -0.08
N ARG A 43 -16.00 12.26 -1.29
CA ARG A 43 -17.20 11.44 -1.45
C ARG A 43 -17.07 10.08 -0.76
N LEU A 44 -15.92 9.43 -0.87
CA LEU A 44 -15.67 8.16 -0.21
C LEU A 44 -15.76 8.30 1.33
N ARG A 45 -15.08 9.30 1.92
CA ARG A 45 -15.18 9.55 3.37
C ARG A 45 -16.61 9.81 3.80
N THR A 46 -17.33 10.68 3.09
CA THR A 46 -18.74 10.99 3.38
C THR A 46 -19.63 9.75 3.26
N SER A 47 -19.43 8.90 2.24
CA SER A 47 -20.26 7.70 2.06
C SER A 47 -20.10 6.66 3.16
N LEU A 48 -19.02 6.75 3.92
CA LEU A 48 -18.68 5.84 5.03
C LEU A 48 -18.86 6.52 6.40
N ASP A 49 -19.33 7.78 6.41
CA ASP A 49 -19.47 8.62 7.62
C ASP A 49 -18.14 8.76 8.40
N ILE A 50 -17.00 8.74 7.71
CA ILE A 50 -15.66 8.92 8.32
C ILE A 50 -15.40 10.42 8.51
N PRO A 51 -15.18 10.90 9.75
CA PRO A 51 -14.86 12.30 10.04
C PRO A 51 -13.60 12.79 9.32
N SER A 52 -13.52 14.10 9.06
CA SER A 52 -12.38 14.71 8.35
C SER A 52 -11.04 14.50 9.06
N ASP A 53 -11.03 14.42 10.37
CA ASP A 53 -9.89 14.22 11.27
C ASP A 53 -9.67 12.76 11.67
N GLY A 54 -10.57 11.85 11.25
CA GLY A 54 -10.46 10.42 11.53
C GLY A 54 -9.12 9.83 11.08
N LYS A 55 -8.46 9.10 11.97
CA LYS A 55 -7.24 8.33 11.70
C LYS A 55 -7.61 7.05 10.96
N ILE A 56 -7.10 6.88 9.75
CA ILE A 56 -7.47 5.74 8.90
C ILE A 56 -6.25 4.86 8.66
N ILE A 57 -6.32 3.62 9.13
CA ILE A 57 -5.38 2.57 8.76
C ILE A 57 -6.00 1.73 7.65
N VAL A 58 -5.36 1.69 6.48
CA VAL A 58 -5.74 0.79 5.41
C VAL A 58 -4.82 -0.42 5.43
N PHE A 59 -5.37 -1.57 5.70
CA PHE A 59 -4.69 -2.86 5.55
C PHE A 59 -4.98 -3.40 4.15
N GLY A 60 -4.04 -3.23 3.23
CA GLY A 60 -4.26 -3.56 1.82
C GLY A 60 -3.76 -4.93 1.43
N SER A 61 -4.55 -5.65 0.64
CA SER A 61 -4.24 -6.97 0.11
C SER A 61 -3.95 -8.02 1.20
N LEU A 62 -4.79 -8.06 2.25
CA LEU A 62 -4.64 -9.04 3.33
C LEU A 62 -4.61 -10.47 2.79
N ARG A 63 -3.72 -11.27 3.38
CA ARG A 63 -3.57 -12.70 3.15
C ARG A 63 -3.82 -13.45 4.45
N ASP A 64 -3.92 -14.78 4.34
CA ASP A 64 -4.17 -15.66 5.47
C ASP A 64 -3.12 -15.42 6.59
N GLY A 65 -3.60 -15.07 7.78
CA GLY A 65 -2.79 -14.68 8.95
C GLY A 65 -2.75 -13.17 9.22
N ASP A 66 -2.86 -12.32 8.19
CA ASP A 66 -2.84 -10.85 8.35
C ASP A 66 -4.06 -10.36 9.15
N GLU A 67 -5.20 -11.08 9.11
CA GLU A 67 -6.39 -10.78 9.91
C GLU A 67 -6.11 -10.81 11.41
N LYS A 68 -5.20 -11.69 11.87
CA LYS A 68 -4.79 -11.76 13.27
C LYS A 68 -3.94 -10.54 13.67
N VAL A 69 -3.07 -10.10 12.75
CA VAL A 69 -2.28 -8.88 12.94
C VAL A 69 -3.21 -7.67 13.04
N ALA A 70 -4.16 -7.54 12.10
CA ALA A 70 -5.15 -6.47 12.12
C ALA A 70 -5.99 -6.48 13.41
N LYS A 71 -6.46 -7.68 13.86
CA LYS A 71 -7.22 -7.83 15.10
C LYS A 71 -6.42 -7.38 16.32
N LYS A 72 -5.17 -7.83 16.42
CA LYS A 72 -4.28 -7.42 17.52
C LYS A 72 -4.14 -5.90 17.60
N ILE A 73 -3.84 -5.25 16.47
CA ILE A 73 -3.69 -3.79 16.42
C ILE A 73 -5.00 -3.09 16.78
N TRP A 74 -6.13 -3.59 16.29
CA TRP A 74 -7.43 -3.05 16.64
C TRP A 74 -7.69 -3.08 18.13
N ASP A 75 -7.47 -4.22 18.78
CA ASP A 75 -7.68 -4.38 20.21
C ASP A 75 -6.77 -3.49 21.08
N GLU A 76 -5.54 -3.26 20.64
CA GLU A 76 -4.58 -2.42 21.34
C GLU A 76 -4.86 -0.91 21.19
N LEU A 77 -5.50 -0.48 20.08
CA LEU A 77 -5.64 0.93 19.75
C LEU A 77 -7.06 1.49 19.83
N LYS A 78 -8.11 0.66 19.69
CA LYS A 78 -9.50 1.10 19.56
C LYS A 78 -10.03 1.92 20.75
N GLU A 79 -9.60 1.61 21.98
CA GLU A 79 -10.00 2.32 23.20
C GLU A 79 -9.17 3.62 23.38
N LYS A 80 -7.94 3.62 22.91
CA LYS A 80 -7.04 4.76 22.99
C LYS A 80 -7.35 5.85 21.97
N TYR A 81 -7.88 5.44 20.80
CA TYR A 81 -8.21 6.33 19.68
C TYR A 81 -9.66 6.13 19.24
N SER A 82 -10.58 6.94 19.79
CA SER A 82 -12.00 6.90 19.43
C SER A 82 -12.27 7.31 17.99
N ASP A 83 -11.33 8.03 17.37
CA ASP A 83 -11.33 8.50 15.97
C ASP A 83 -10.58 7.56 15.01
N LEU A 84 -10.21 6.34 15.46
CA LEU A 84 -9.52 5.34 14.65
C LEU A 84 -10.51 4.56 13.78
N TRP A 85 -10.16 4.44 12.50
CA TRP A 85 -10.87 3.66 11.49
C TRP A 85 -9.96 2.62 10.87
N PHE A 86 -10.45 1.38 10.73
CA PHE A 86 -9.78 0.31 10.00
C PHE A 86 -10.48 0.07 8.67
N ILE A 87 -9.69 -0.01 7.60
CA ILE A 87 -10.14 -0.45 6.29
C ILE A 87 -9.35 -1.70 5.95
N LEU A 88 -10.05 -2.83 5.91
CA LEU A 88 -9.47 -4.15 5.70
C LEU A 88 -9.82 -4.62 4.29
N ALA A 89 -8.86 -4.62 3.40
CA ALA A 89 -9.05 -5.03 2.01
C ALA A 89 -8.38 -6.40 1.75
N PRO A 90 -9.14 -7.50 1.77
CA PRO A 90 -8.59 -8.82 1.46
C PRO A 90 -8.11 -8.89 0.01
N ARG A 91 -7.02 -9.63 -0.24
CA ARG A 91 -6.54 -9.87 -1.61
C ARG A 91 -7.58 -10.60 -2.46
N HIS A 92 -8.40 -11.41 -1.81
CA HIS A 92 -9.51 -12.17 -2.38
C HIS A 92 -10.79 -11.80 -1.63
N PRO A 93 -11.66 -10.95 -2.20
CA PRO A 93 -12.89 -10.48 -1.54
C PRO A 93 -13.86 -11.57 -1.12
N ASP A 94 -13.84 -12.71 -1.81
CA ASP A 94 -14.60 -13.91 -1.46
C ASP A 94 -14.18 -14.53 -0.11
N LYS A 95 -12.98 -14.21 0.38
CA LYS A 95 -12.48 -14.66 1.69
C LYS A 95 -12.80 -13.70 2.85
N LYS A 96 -13.73 -12.76 2.68
CA LYS A 96 -14.12 -11.80 3.72
C LYS A 96 -14.55 -12.46 5.04
N ASP A 97 -15.15 -13.65 4.98
CA ASP A 97 -15.63 -14.37 6.16
C ASP A 97 -14.49 -14.74 7.12
N ILE A 98 -13.27 -14.97 6.61
CA ILE A 98 -12.09 -15.20 7.43
C ILE A 98 -11.82 -13.97 8.30
N ILE A 99 -11.94 -12.77 7.74
CA ILE A 99 -11.75 -11.52 8.47
C ILE A 99 -12.90 -11.28 9.44
N LEU A 100 -14.16 -11.48 8.97
CA LEU A 100 -15.37 -11.29 9.79
C LEU A 100 -15.33 -12.10 11.09
N ASN A 101 -14.81 -13.33 11.06
CA ASN A 101 -14.71 -14.19 12.22
C ASN A 101 -13.79 -13.66 13.33
N HIS A 102 -12.96 -12.65 13.04
CA HIS A 102 -12.04 -12.04 14.01
C HIS A 102 -12.61 -10.79 14.70
N PHE A 103 -13.68 -10.19 14.15
CA PHE A 103 -14.22 -8.92 14.65
C PHE A 103 -15.68 -9.03 15.06
N ASP A 104 -16.10 -8.22 16.03
CA ASP A 104 -17.50 -8.10 16.40
C ASP A 104 -18.30 -7.50 15.24
N SER A 105 -19.41 -8.15 14.88
CA SER A 105 -20.26 -7.70 13.77
C SER A 105 -20.80 -6.27 13.93
N LYS A 106 -20.97 -5.80 15.20
CA LYS A 106 -21.37 -4.42 15.50
C LYS A 106 -20.32 -3.37 15.14
N ASP A 107 -19.05 -3.76 15.02
CA ASP A 107 -17.94 -2.87 14.69
C ASP A 107 -17.63 -2.85 13.19
N VAL A 108 -18.28 -3.72 12.40
CA VAL A 108 -17.94 -3.99 11.00
C VAL A 108 -19.05 -3.59 10.04
N LEU A 109 -18.70 -2.80 9.03
CA LEU A 109 -19.51 -2.51 7.84
C LEU A 109 -18.86 -3.15 6.61
N LEU A 110 -19.65 -3.93 5.84
CA LEU A 110 -19.20 -4.43 4.53
C LEU A 110 -19.34 -3.32 3.48
N ARG A 111 -18.32 -3.16 2.66
CA ARG A 111 -18.36 -2.19 1.57
C ARG A 111 -19.49 -2.47 0.58
N SER A 112 -19.74 -3.73 0.25
CA SER A 112 -20.84 -4.13 -0.63
C SER A 112 -22.23 -3.77 -0.09
N GLU A 113 -22.42 -3.79 1.23
CA GLU A 113 -23.67 -3.36 1.86
C GLU A 113 -23.82 -1.84 1.85
N ASN A 114 -22.72 -1.12 2.12
CA ASN A 114 -22.70 0.34 2.04
C ASN A 114 -23.05 0.83 0.64
N LEU A 115 -22.52 0.19 -0.41
CA LEU A 115 -22.85 0.51 -1.80
C LEU A 115 -24.34 0.24 -2.13
N LYS A 116 -24.99 -0.67 -1.43
CA LYS A 116 -26.44 -0.94 -1.54
C LYS A 116 -27.29 0.00 -0.71
N GLY A 117 -26.69 0.99 -0.03
CA GLY A 117 -27.36 2.02 0.73
C GLY A 117 -27.41 1.81 2.25
N LYS A 118 -26.76 0.77 2.80
CA LYS A 118 -26.60 0.63 4.25
C LYS A 118 -25.72 1.78 4.74
N LYS A 119 -26.26 2.60 5.61
CA LYS A 119 -25.51 3.67 6.27
C LYS A 119 -24.68 3.10 7.41
N ASN A 120 -23.56 3.74 7.69
CA ASN A 120 -22.77 3.47 8.88
C ASN A 120 -23.59 3.85 10.14
N GLN A 121 -23.57 3.02 11.16
CA GLN A 121 -24.28 3.22 12.42
C GLN A 121 -23.31 3.30 13.62
N GLY A 122 -22.05 3.60 13.35
CA GLY A 122 -20.99 3.66 14.35
C GLY A 122 -19.91 2.60 14.17
N GLU A 123 -20.02 1.79 13.09
CA GLU A 123 -18.98 0.83 12.74
C GLU A 123 -17.70 1.56 12.34
N ARG A 124 -16.57 1.16 12.89
CA ARG A 124 -15.26 1.75 12.62
C ARG A 124 -14.32 0.82 11.84
N ILE A 125 -14.80 -0.35 11.44
CA ILE A 125 -14.07 -1.30 10.60
C ILE A 125 -14.84 -1.46 9.30
N ILE A 126 -14.21 -1.14 8.18
CA ILE A 126 -14.77 -1.33 6.85
C ILE A 126 -14.06 -2.51 6.20
N ILE A 127 -14.78 -3.58 5.88
CA ILE A 127 -14.23 -4.67 5.07
C ILE A 127 -14.54 -4.41 3.60
N VAL A 128 -13.50 -4.30 2.78
CA VAL A 128 -13.61 -4.04 1.34
C VAL A 128 -13.78 -5.37 0.62
N ASP A 129 -15.02 -5.84 0.59
CA ASP A 129 -15.44 -7.08 -0.10
C ASP A 129 -15.81 -6.84 -1.57
N THR A 130 -15.24 -5.79 -2.16
CA THR A 130 -15.40 -5.36 -3.55
C THR A 130 -14.07 -5.34 -4.28
N LEU A 131 -14.10 -5.34 -5.64
CA LEU A 131 -12.89 -5.29 -6.45
C LEU A 131 -12.61 -3.89 -6.99
N GLY A 132 -11.32 -3.54 -7.12
CA GLY A 132 -10.88 -2.33 -7.83
C GLY A 132 -10.96 -1.03 -7.02
N GLU A 133 -11.32 -1.07 -5.73
CA GLU A 133 -11.45 0.13 -4.91
C GLU A 133 -10.23 0.44 -4.01
N LEU A 134 -9.24 -0.46 -3.89
CA LEU A 134 -8.14 -0.33 -2.94
C LEU A 134 -7.37 1.00 -3.05
N ILE A 135 -7.10 1.44 -4.29
CA ILE A 135 -6.42 2.72 -4.54
C ILE A 135 -7.24 3.90 -3.97
N GLN A 136 -8.58 3.84 -4.08
CA GLN A 136 -9.45 4.89 -3.53
C GLN A 136 -9.36 4.90 -2.00
N PHE A 137 -9.32 3.74 -1.36
CA PHE A 137 -9.14 3.62 0.08
C PHE A 137 -7.76 4.10 0.53
N TYR A 138 -6.69 3.79 -0.19
CA TYR A 138 -5.39 4.37 0.09
C TYR A 138 -5.40 5.90 0.01
N SER A 139 -6.18 6.50 -0.89
CA SER A 139 -6.25 7.96 -1.01
C SER A 139 -6.79 8.68 0.23
N ILE A 140 -7.53 7.99 1.10
CA ILE A 140 -8.06 8.53 2.37
C ILE A 140 -7.26 8.08 3.59
N ALA A 141 -6.26 7.21 3.42
CA ALA A 141 -5.51 6.62 4.51
C ALA A 141 -4.58 7.62 5.21
N THR A 142 -4.41 7.47 6.52
CA THR A 142 -3.33 8.07 7.29
C THR A 142 -2.05 7.24 7.14
N VAL A 143 -2.22 5.91 7.18
CA VAL A 143 -1.15 4.91 7.07
C VAL A 143 -1.66 3.72 6.26
N ALA A 144 -0.79 3.13 5.46
CA ALA A 144 -1.08 1.89 4.73
C ALA A 144 -0.23 0.74 5.26
N ILE A 145 -0.86 -0.35 5.66
CA ILE A 145 -0.17 -1.59 6.04
C ILE A 145 -0.31 -2.57 4.88
N ILE A 146 0.80 -3.11 4.42
CA ILE A 146 0.86 -3.99 3.26
C ILE A 146 0.70 -5.44 3.70
N GLY A 147 -0.34 -6.10 3.21
CA GLY A 147 -0.61 -7.51 3.50
C GLY A 147 0.34 -8.47 2.79
N GLY A 148 0.37 -9.72 3.26
CA GLY A 148 1.25 -10.77 2.75
C GLY A 148 2.74 -10.53 3.01
N THR A 149 3.07 -9.64 3.95
CA THR A 149 4.44 -9.27 4.29
C THR A 149 4.86 -9.71 5.69
N TRP A 150 3.91 -10.19 6.50
CA TRP A 150 4.15 -10.53 7.92
C TRP A 150 4.51 -11.99 8.14
N PHE A 151 4.13 -12.86 7.22
CA PHE A 151 4.37 -14.29 7.29
C PHE A 151 5.03 -14.79 6.00
N PRO A 152 5.86 -15.85 6.05
CA PRO A 152 6.49 -16.42 4.86
C PRO A 152 5.46 -17.03 3.90
N GLY A 153 5.81 -17.11 2.61
CA GLY A 153 5.05 -17.84 1.60
C GLY A 153 4.25 -17.01 0.60
N VAL A 154 4.00 -15.71 0.90
CA VAL A 154 3.37 -14.77 -0.06
C VAL A 154 4.38 -13.83 -0.69
N ASP A 155 5.42 -13.46 0.08
CA ASP A 155 6.51 -12.59 -0.35
C ASP A 155 6.09 -11.16 -0.76
N GLY A 156 4.99 -10.68 -0.15
CA GLY A 156 4.57 -9.29 -0.18
C GLY A 156 3.69 -8.85 -1.34
N HIS A 157 2.92 -7.79 -1.08
CA HIS A 157 2.12 -7.07 -2.07
C HIS A 157 2.71 -5.68 -2.36
N ASN A 158 2.03 -4.92 -3.23
CA ASN A 158 2.53 -3.69 -3.82
C ASN A 158 2.57 -2.50 -2.84
N PRO A 159 3.75 -2.03 -2.38
CA PRO A 159 3.87 -0.84 -1.53
C PRO A 159 3.83 0.47 -2.34
N LEU A 160 3.95 0.40 -3.67
CA LEU A 160 4.02 1.57 -4.54
C LEU A 160 2.67 2.30 -4.66
N GLU A 161 1.54 1.59 -4.55
CA GLU A 161 0.21 2.18 -4.66
C GLU A 161 -0.05 3.24 -3.57
N PRO A 162 0.06 2.95 -2.27
CA PRO A 162 -0.07 3.99 -1.25
C PRO A 162 1.05 5.03 -1.33
N ALA A 163 2.29 4.62 -1.66
CA ALA A 163 3.42 5.52 -1.84
C ALA A 163 3.15 6.59 -2.91
N GLY A 164 2.58 6.21 -4.05
CA GLY A 164 2.20 7.13 -5.13
C GLY A 164 1.18 8.18 -4.71
N LEU A 165 0.31 7.84 -3.78
CA LEU A 165 -0.70 8.75 -3.22
C LEU A 165 -0.18 9.59 -2.04
N GLY A 166 1.08 9.46 -1.67
CA GLY A 166 1.68 10.19 -0.56
C GLY A 166 1.28 9.64 0.81
N VAL A 167 0.92 8.37 0.88
CA VAL A 167 0.62 7.66 2.13
C VAL A 167 1.81 6.79 2.50
N VAL A 168 2.22 6.82 3.77
CA VAL A 168 3.33 6.02 4.27
C VAL A 168 2.98 4.52 4.22
N PRO A 169 3.71 3.68 3.47
CA PRO A 169 3.54 2.24 3.53
C PRO A 169 4.37 1.66 4.68
N ILE A 170 3.74 0.75 5.45
CA ILE A 170 4.40 -0.07 6.47
C ILE A 170 4.27 -1.53 6.06
N PHE A 171 5.34 -2.28 6.15
CA PHE A 171 5.37 -3.69 5.77
C PHE A 171 6.33 -4.50 6.64
N GLY A 172 6.11 -5.81 6.63
CA GLY A 172 6.93 -6.79 7.33
C GLY A 172 8.19 -7.20 6.55
N PRO A 173 8.90 -8.25 7.00
CA PRO A 173 10.18 -8.63 6.41
C PRO A 173 10.07 -9.35 5.05
N TYR A 174 8.89 -9.86 4.69
CA TYR A 174 8.72 -10.69 3.50
C TYR A 174 8.27 -9.85 2.30
N MET A 175 9.23 -9.24 1.56
CA MET A 175 8.98 -8.34 0.43
C MET A 175 9.59 -8.81 -0.89
N ARG A 176 9.93 -10.09 -1.03
CA ARG A 176 10.68 -10.64 -2.17
C ARG A 176 10.07 -10.28 -3.54
N ASN A 177 8.73 -10.28 -3.67
CA ASN A 177 8.05 -9.90 -4.91
C ASN A 177 8.19 -8.41 -5.27
N PHE A 178 8.49 -7.58 -4.26
CA PHE A 178 8.66 -6.14 -4.37
C PHE A 178 9.94 -5.65 -3.71
N GLN A 179 11.01 -6.47 -3.70
CA GLN A 179 12.25 -6.16 -2.99
C GLN A 179 12.87 -4.85 -3.47
N GLU A 180 13.08 -4.67 -4.79
CA GLU A 180 13.66 -3.43 -5.34
C GLU A 180 12.84 -2.19 -4.98
N PRO A 181 11.50 -2.18 -5.15
CA PRO A 181 10.67 -1.07 -4.67
C PRO A 181 10.75 -0.83 -3.16
N ALA A 182 10.76 -1.89 -2.35
CA ALA A 182 10.88 -1.78 -0.90
C ALA A 182 12.22 -1.16 -0.48
N ASP A 183 13.34 -1.68 -1.01
CA ASP A 183 14.68 -1.18 -0.72
C ASP A 183 14.82 0.31 -1.09
N ARG A 184 14.27 0.70 -2.23
CA ARG A 184 14.29 2.09 -2.68
C ARG A 184 13.48 3.01 -1.79
N LEU A 185 12.28 2.59 -1.39
CA LEU A 185 11.46 3.35 -0.45
C LEU A 185 12.13 3.49 0.92
N LEU A 186 12.76 2.43 1.43
CA LEU A 186 13.46 2.44 2.71
C LEU A 186 14.70 3.34 2.68
N LYS A 187 15.50 3.27 1.62
CA LYS A 187 16.73 4.06 1.46
C LYS A 187 16.49 5.56 1.63
N ASP A 188 15.37 6.06 1.11
CA ASP A 188 15.04 7.49 1.13
C ASP A 188 13.97 7.82 2.18
N ASN A 189 13.76 6.96 3.18
CA ASN A 189 12.77 7.12 4.23
C ASN A 189 11.35 7.41 3.72
N GLY A 190 10.95 6.72 2.65
CA GLY A 190 9.60 6.75 2.08
C GLY A 190 8.69 5.63 2.58
N ALA A 191 9.21 4.70 3.39
CA ALA A 191 8.48 3.57 3.95
C ALA A 191 9.03 3.19 5.32
N ILE A 192 8.31 2.32 6.03
CA ILE A 192 8.74 1.72 7.30
C ILE A 192 8.68 0.20 7.14
N GLN A 193 9.80 -0.48 7.38
CA GLN A 193 9.83 -1.93 7.48
C GLN A 193 10.01 -2.33 8.93
N LEU A 194 9.24 -3.30 9.39
CA LEU A 194 9.34 -3.88 10.72
C LEU A 194 9.75 -5.34 10.63
N SER A 195 10.53 -5.80 11.58
CA SER A 195 10.92 -7.20 11.67
C SER A 195 9.84 -8.07 12.31
N ASP A 196 9.02 -7.45 13.19
CA ASP A 196 7.94 -8.09 13.92
C ASP A 196 6.68 -7.21 13.89
N TYR A 197 5.52 -7.81 13.58
CA TYR A 197 4.24 -7.11 13.63
C TYR A 197 3.86 -6.63 15.05
N ASN A 198 4.48 -7.15 16.10
CA ASN A 198 4.30 -6.65 17.47
C ASN A 198 4.77 -5.20 17.65
N GLU A 199 5.62 -4.70 16.76
CA GLU A 199 6.09 -3.32 16.76
C GLU A 199 5.05 -2.34 16.15
N LEU A 200 4.05 -2.85 15.42
CA LEU A 200 3.11 -2.01 14.66
C LEU A 200 2.37 -0.99 15.52
N SER A 201 1.84 -1.39 16.67
CA SER A 201 1.05 -0.50 17.51
C SER A 201 1.89 0.70 17.99
N SER A 202 3.13 0.47 18.41
CA SER A 202 4.04 1.54 18.86
C SER A 202 4.40 2.51 17.74
N ILE A 203 4.61 1.99 16.52
CA ILE A 203 4.89 2.81 15.34
C ILE A 203 3.67 3.63 14.94
N LEU A 204 2.47 3.03 14.96
CA LEU A 204 1.22 3.72 14.66
C LEU A 204 0.94 4.83 15.66
N GLU A 205 1.13 4.57 16.95
CA GLU A 205 1.01 5.58 18.00
C GLU A 205 1.96 6.76 17.78
N ARG A 206 3.22 6.50 17.43
CA ARG A 206 4.20 7.53 17.09
C ARG A 206 3.73 8.38 15.89
N LEU A 207 3.25 7.73 14.82
CA LEU A 207 2.78 8.43 13.62
C LEU A 207 1.49 9.23 13.90
N PHE A 208 0.62 8.76 14.77
CA PHE A 208 -0.59 9.48 15.19
C PHE A 208 -0.28 10.67 16.10
N ALA A 209 0.73 10.54 16.96
CA ALA A 209 1.20 11.63 17.79
C ALA A 209 1.92 12.73 16.99
N SER A 210 2.51 12.37 15.83
CA SER A 210 3.21 13.29 14.95
C SER A 210 2.70 13.20 13.51
N PRO A 211 1.57 13.86 13.17
CA PRO A 211 1.04 13.87 11.80
C PRO A 211 2.06 14.38 10.77
N TYR A 212 2.94 15.29 11.19
CA TYR A 212 4.03 15.79 10.36
C TYR A 212 5.01 14.68 9.94
N GLU A 213 5.30 13.73 10.83
CA GLU A 213 6.16 12.58 10.51
C GLU A 213 5.52 11.69 9.44
N SER A 214 4.24 11.35 9.61
CA SER A 214 3.48 10.56 8.63
C SER A 214 3.44 11.24 7.24
N ILE A 215 3.18 12.56 7.22
CA ILE A 215 3.15 13.36 5.98
C ILE A 215 4.54 13.37 5.32
N ASN A 216 5.61 13.48 6.09
CA ASN A 216 6.98 13.48 5.57
C ASN A 216 7.36 12.14 4.92
N TYR A 217 7.01 11.01 5.55
CA TYR A 217 7.19 9.69 4.94
C TYR A 217 6.43 9.61 3.62
N GLY A 218 5.15 9.95 3.62
CA GLY A 218 4.31 9.92 2.43
C GLY A 218 4.81 10.84 1.30
N THR A 219 5.26 12.05 1.65
CA THR A 219 5.82 12.99 0.67
C THR A 219 7.08 12.44 0.02
N ARG A 220 8.00 11.85 0.82
CA ARG A 220 9.20 11.19 0.29
C ARG A 220 8.83 9.97 -0.57
N ALA A 221 7.90 9.15 -0.11
CA ALA A 221 7.40 8.01 -0.87
C ALA A 221 6.90 8.43 -2.25
N ARG A 222 6.03 9.44 -2.33
CA ARG A 222 5.51 9.94 -3.61
C ARG A 222 6.60 10.51 -4.51
N LYS A 223 7.56 11.24 -3.95
CA LYS A 223 8.71 11.76 -4.70
C LYS A 223 9.52 10.64 -5.35
N ILE A 224 9.75 9.54 -4.65
CA ILE A 224 10.44 8.36 -5.16
C ILE A 224 9.69 7.78 -6.36
N ILE A 225 8.35 7.64 -6.25
CA ILE A 225 7.54 7.15 -7.38
C ILE A 225 7.71 8.06 -8.60
N LEU A 226 7.51 9.38 -8.45
CA LEU A 226 7.61 10.35 -9.54
C LEU A 226 8.99 10.33 -10.24
N GLN A 227 10.06 10.14 -9.47
CA GLN A 227 11.44 10.08 -10.00
C GLN A 227 11.75 8.81 -10.79
N ASN A 228 10.97 7.73 -10.58
CA ASN A 228 11.21 6.42 -11.18
C ASN A 228 10.20 6.07 -12.29
N GLN A 229 9.23 6.92 -12.56
CA GLN A 229 8.32 6.79 -13.71
C GLN A 229 9.04 7.08 -15.04
N GLY A 230 8.45 6.62 -16.15
CA GLY A 230 8.95 6.82 -17.52
C GLY A 230 9.66 5.61 -18.12
N ALA A 231 9.69 4.48 -17.43
CA ALA A 231 10.30 3.24 -17.92
C ALA A 231 9.59 2.70 -19.18
N VAL A 232 8.26 2.79 -19.22
CA VAL A 232 7.44 2.37 -20.39
C VAL A 232 7.81 3.20 -21.61
N LEU A 233 7.88 4.53 -21.49
CA LEU A 233 8.24 5.42 -22.61
C LEU A 233 9.65 5.16 -23.12
N LYS A 234 10.63 5.00 -22.22
CA LYS A 234 12.01 4.64 -22.57
C LYS A 234 12.07 3.30 -23.33
N THR A 235 11.30 2.32 -22.87
CA THR A 235 11.21 0.99 -23.50
C THR A 235 10.63 1.09 -24.90
N ILE A 236 9.50 1.79 -25.09
CA ILE A 236 8.87 1.98 -26.39
C ILE A 236 9.78 2.70 -27.35
N ASN A 237 10.42 3.80 -26.92
CA ASN A 237 11.34 4.56 -27.75
C ASN A 237 12.57 3.72 -28.19
N PHE A 238 13.08 2.85 -27.33
CA PHE A 238 14.16 1.93 -27.67
C PHE A 238 13.71 0.92 -28.74
N LEU A 239 12.58 0.26 -28.51
CA LEU A 239 12.03 -0.75 -29.44
C LEU A 239 11.73 -0.14 -30.81
N ALA A 240 11.14 1.06 -30.88
CA ALA A 240 10.88 1.76 -32.12
C ALA A 240 12.15 1.97 -32.97
N ARG A 241 13.25 2.35 -32.32
CA ARG A 241 14.57 2.50 -33.00
C ARG A 241 15.13 1.18 -33.53
N CYS A 242 14.84 0.06 -32.86
CA CYS A 242 15.28 -1.27 -33.29
C CYS A 242 14.49 -1.78 -34.50
N ILE A 243 13.19 -1.45 -34.58
CA ILE A 243 12.29 -1.91 -35.65
C ILE A 243 12.43 -1.05 -36.92
N SER A 244 12.85 0.22 -36.77
CA SER A 244 13.01 1.16 -37.90
C SER A 244 14.34 1.03 -38.63
N LYS A 245 15.18 0.09 -38.21
CA LYS A 245 16.45 -0.31 -38.91
C LYS A 245 16.21 -1.59 -39.68
#